data_c0080a45a1638ab7ef6a3a00123e8132
#
_entry.id   c0080a45a1638ab7ef6a3a00123e8132
#
_cell.length_a   1.000
_cell.length_b   1.000
_cell.length_c   1.000
_cell.angle_alpha   90.00
_cell.angle_beta   90.00
_cell.angle_gamma   90.00
#
_symmetry.space_group_name_H-M   'P 1'
#
loop_
_entity.id
_entity.type
_entity.pdbx_description
1 polymer ?
#
loop_
_entity_poly.entity_id
_entity_poly.type
_entity_poly.pdbx_seq_one_letter_code
_entity_poly.pdbx_strand_id
1 'polypeptide(L)'
;LTKGIVKRGVTELVTPGVATSDKLLENKTNNFLAVLHLSDPLCGIAFLDITTGEFYAAEGNVEYMDKLMQSFQPSEVILSKSQVKRFKEQFDTKVYTFQLDEWVFREQYAYDLLLQHFQTQSLKGYGVEDLRSAIVACGVAIHYLKDTEHANLQHINSLQRITATDFLWMDRFTIRNLELVHSSYEQGTNPVSYTHLRAHETRED
;
A
#
# COMPACT_ATOMS: atom_id res chain seq x y z
N LEU A 1 5.22 38.76 32.62
CA LEU A 1 4.87 38.02 31.40
C LEU A 1 6.15 37.69 30.64
N THR A 2 6.79 36.57 30.92
CA THR A 2 7.94 36.04 30.19
C THR A 2 7.44 35.51 28.86
N LYS A 3 7.80 36.18 27.77
CA LYS A 3 7.63 35.64 26.42
C LYS A 3 8.58 34.45 26.25
N GLY A 4 8.09 33.24 26.56
CA GLY A 4 8.79 32.02 26.21
C GLY A 4 8.90 31.91 24.67
N ILE A 5 10.07 31.56 24.17
CA ILE A 5 10.28 31.23 22.76
C ILE A 5 9.43 30.01 22.46
N VAL A 6 8.43 30.18 21.59
CA VAL A 6 7.62 29.04 21.10
C VAL A 6 8.52 28.14 20.25
N LYS A 7 8.75 26.91 20.69
CA LYS A 7 9.43 25.89 19.88
C LYS A 7 8.52 25.57 18.70
N ARG A 8 9.02 25.79 17.49
CA ARG A 8 8.35 25.41 16.24
C ARG A 8 8.98 24.11 15.75
N GLY A 9 8.15 23.14 15.35
CA GLY A 9 8.56 21.89 14.77
C GLY A 9 7.49 21.41 13.80
N VAL A 10 7.83 20.46 12.93
CA VAL A 10 6.85 19.71 12.14
C VAL A 10 6.11 18.82 13.12
N THR A 11 4.78 18.89 13.13
CA THR A 11 3.94 18.05 13.98
C THR A 11 3.45 16.81 13.24
N GLU A 12 3.26 16.92 11.94
CA GLU A 12 2.81 15.83 11.07
C GLU A 12 3.11 16.20 9.61
N LEU A 13 3.54 15.24 8.82
CA LEU A 13 3.67 15.36 7.37
C LEU A 13 2.55 14.54 6.71
N VAL A 14 1.62 15.22 6.05
CA VAL A 14 0.50 14.57 5.35
C VAL A 14 0.83 14.46 3.86
N THR A 15 0.93 13.24 3.36
CA THR A 15 1.05 12.93 1.94
C THR A 15 -0.18 12.13 1.46
N PRO A 16 -0.40 11.94 0.15
CA PRO A 16 -1.59 11.25 -0.34
C PRO A 16 -1.84 9.88 0.28
N GLY A 17 -0.78 9.08 0.49
CA GLY A 17 -0.89 7.72 1.05
C GLY A 17 -1.04 7.66 2.56
N VAL A 18 -0.80 8.76 3.27
CA VAL A 18 -0.93 8.86 4.74
C VAL A 18 -2.02 9.85 5.18
N ALA A 19 -2.88 10.27 4.26
CA ALA A 19 -4.01 11.12 4.58
C ALA A 19 -5.06 10.38 5.40
N THR A 20 -5.28 10.81 6.64
CA THR A 20 -6.27 10.23 7.57
C THR A 20 -7.50 11.11 7.76
N SER A 21 -7.52 12.31 7.16
CA SER A 21 -8.63 13.26 7.30
C SER A 21 -9.78 12.93 6.36
N ASP A 22 -11.01 12.80 6.89
CA ASP A 22 -12.24 12.58 6.13
C ASP A 22 -12.48 13.59 5.01
N LYS A 23 -11.86 14.79 5.11
CA LYS A 23 -11.95 15.83 4.08
C LYS A 23 -11.09 15.56 2.85
N LEU A 24 -10.12 14.65 2.95
CA LEU A 24 -9.20 14.27 1.88
C LEU A 24 -9.57 12.91 1.28
N LEU A 25 -10.41 12.15 1.96
CA LEU A 25 -10.92 10.84 1.52
C LEU A 25 -12.29 11.06 0.85
N GLU A 26 -12.32 11.22 -0.45
CA GLU A 26 -13.57 11.45 -1.22
C GLU A 26 -14.48 10.24 -1.31
N ASN A 27 -14.05 9.04 -0.93
CA ASN A 27 -14.85 7.81 -0.95
C ASN A 27 -14.45 6.84 0.15
N LYS A 28 -15.35 5.91 0.51
CA LYS A 28 -15.13 4.76 1.43
C LYS A 28 -14.20 3.68 0.86
N THR A 29 -13.21 4.04 0.07
CA THR A 29 -12.21 3.13 -0.50
C THR A 29 -10.94 3.22 0.33
N ASN A 30 -10.24 2.10 0.49
CA ASN A 30 -8.96 2.03 1.17
C ASN A 30 -7.96 3.00 0.53
N ASN A 31 -7.20 3.71 1.36
CA ASN A 31 -6.16 4.64 0.93
C ASN A 31 -4.79 4.00 1.13
N PHE A 32 -4.37 3.19 0.17
CA PHE A 32 -3.11 2.48 0.27
C PHE A 32 -1.90 3.35 -0.05
N LEU A 33 -0.94 3.32 0.87
CA LEU A 33 0.46 3.62 0.65
C LEU A 33 1.15 2.37 0.12
N ALA A 34 1.92 2.46 -0.95
CA ALA A 34 2.76 1.36 -1.41
C ALA A 34 4.24 1.66 -1.21
N VAL A 35 5.02 0.67 -0.84
CA VAL A 35 6.48 0.70 -0.89
C VAL A 35 6.95 -0.37 -1.87
N LEU A 36 7.77 0.01 -2.83
CA LEU A 36 8.30 -0.91 -3.81
C LEU A 36 9.84 -0.97 -3.70
N HIS A 37 10.36 -2.19 -3.53
CA HIS A 37 11.79 -2.48 -3.55
C HIS A 37 12.15 -3.28 -4.79
N LEU A 38 12.77 -2.62 -5.78
CA LEU A 38 13.17 -3.21 -7.05
C LEU A 38 14.53 -3.89 -6.91
N SER A 39 14.54 -5.15 -6.54
CA SER A 39 15.74 -5.98 -6.49
C SER A 39 15.69 -7.11 -7.52
N ASP A 40 16.85 -7.65 -7.89
CA ASP A 40 16.96 -8.77 -8.80
C ASP A 40 17.36 -10.03 -8.00
N PRO A 41 16.76 -11.20 -8.23
CA PRO A 41 15.77 -11.50 -9.26
C PRO A 41 14.32 -11.19 -8.86
N LEU A 42 14.02 -10.89 -7.59
CA LEU A 42 12.66 -10.73 -7.08
C LEU A 42 12.49 -9.33 -6.47
N CYS A 43 11.47 -8.64 -6.92
CA CYS A 43 11.02 -7.38 -6.33
C CYS A 43 10.10 -7.63 -5.13
N GLY A 44 10.14 -6.74 -4.14
CA GLY A 44 9.23 -6.76 -3.00
C GLY A 44 8.29 -5.56 -3.02
N ILE A 45 7.05 -5.76 -2.61
CA ILE A 45 6.07 -4.70 -2.45
C ILE A 45 5.34 -4.84 -1.12
N ALA A 46 5.04 -3.72 -0.51
CA ALA A 46 4.18 -3.62 0.66
C ALA A 46 3.06 -2.62 0.38
N PHE A 47 1.84 -2.94 0.79
CA PHE A 47 0.69 -2.04 0.79
C PHE A 47 0.23 -1.83 2.22
N LEU A 48 0.03 -0.58 2.61
CA LEU A 48 -0.39 -0.22 3.95
C LEU A 48 -1.49 0.83 3.89
N ASP A 49 -2.62 0.56 4.54
CA ASP A 49 -3.64 1.56 4.83
C ASP A 49 -3.53 1.97 6.30
N ILE A 50 -3.14 3.22 6.52
CA ILE A 50 -2.99 3.78 7.87
C ILE A 50 -4.31 3.83 8.63
N THR A 51 -5.42 4.04 7.91
CA THR A 51 -6.73 4.25 8.54
C THR A 51 -7.29 2.95 9.09
N THR A 52 -7.16 1.86 8.32
CA THR A 52 -7.69 0.54 8.70
C THR A 52 -6.66 -0.34 9.41
N GLY A 53 -5.37 -0.05 9.25
CA GLY A 53 -4.27 -0.90 9.73
C GLY A 53 -4.02 -2.13 8.86
N GLU A 54 -4.65 -2.20 7.70
CA GLU A 54 -4.40 -3.28 6.73
C GLU A 54 -2.98 -3.18 6.17
N PHE A 55 -2.22 -4.25 6.30
CA PHE A 55 -0.84 -4.31 5.88
C PHE A 55 -0.55 -5.60 5.12
N TYR A 56 -0.18 -5.47 3.87
CA TYR A 56 0.03 -6.57 2.93
C TYR A 56 1.45 -6.57 2.38
N ALA A 57 1.99 -7.76 2.13
CA ALA A 57 3.32 -7.98 1.57
C ALA A 57 3.30 -9.00 0.44
N ALA A 58 4.04 -8.72 -0.63
CA ALA A 58 4.26 -9.66 -1.72
C ALA A 58 5.69 -9.57 -2.27
N GLU A 59 6.16 -10.68 -2.82
CA GLU A 59 7.42 -10.77 -3.52
C GLU A 59 7.22 -11.50 -4.85
N GLY A 60 7.86 -11.04 -5.90
CA GLY A 60 7.75 -11.64 -7.22
C GLY A 60 8.49 -10.87 -8.30
N ASN A 61 8.23 -11.21 -9.56
CA ASN A 61 8.78 -10.49 -10.70
C ASN A 61 8.08 -9.12 -10.92
N VAL A 62 8.65 -8.31 -11.79
CA VAL A 62 8.13 -6.96 -12.10
C VAL A 62 6.69 -7.00 -12.62
N GLU A 63 6.34 -7.99 -13.45
CA GLU A 63 4.98 -8.14 -13.99
C GLU A 63 3.96 -8.41 -12.89
N TYR A 64 4.33 -9.19 -11.88
CA TYR A 64 3.49 -9.44 -10.72
C TYR A 64 3.32 -8.17 -9.87
N MET A 65 4.40 -7.41 -9.68
CA MET A 65 4.32 -6.11 -8.98
C MET A 65 3.39 -5.14 -9.71
N ASP A 66 3.46 -5.06 -11.05
CA ASP A 66 2.58 -4.19 -11.83
C ASP A 66 1.10 -4.59 -11.69
N LYS A 67 0.79 -5.87 -11.71
CA LYS A 67 -0.58 -6.38 -11.46
C LYS A 67 -1.08 -5.98 -10.07
N LEU A 68 -0.25 -6.12 -9.04
CA LEU A 68 -0.60 -5.71 -7.68
C LEU A 68 -0.84 -4.19 -7.60
N MET A 69 0.03 -3.39 -8.20
CA MET A 69 -0.15 -1.95 -8.27
C MET A 69 -1.47 -1.54 -8.95
N GLN A 70 -1.86 -2.24 -10.01
CA GLN A 70 -3.13 -2.01 -10.71
C GLN A 70 -4.34 -2.42 -9.86
N SER A 71 -4.23 -3.47 -9.05
CA SER A 71 -5.32 -3.97 -8.21
C SER A 71 -5.52 -3.11 -6.97
N PHE A 72 -4.46 -2.76 -6.26
CA PHE A 72 -4.52 -1.98 -5.03
C PHE A 72 -4.66 -0.47 -5.27
N GLN A 73 -4.27 0.03 -6.45
CA GLN A 73 -4.32 1.44 -6.85
C GLN A 73 -3.83 2.39 -5.75
N PRO A 74 -2.58 2.25 -5.28
CA PRO A 74 -2.08 3.06 -4.19
C PRO A 74 -2.07 4.55 -4.56
N SER A 75 -2.36 5.39 -3.58
CA SER A 75 -2.33 6.86 -3.74
C SER A 75 -0.90 7.41 -3.79
N GLU A 76 0.04 6.65 -3.23
CA GLU A 76 1.44 7.02 -3.12
C GLU A 76 2.33 5.80 -3.20
N VAL A 77 3.50 5.95 -3.85
CA VAL A 77 4.54 4.91 -3.92
C VAL A 77 5.86 5.44 -3.38
N ILE A 78 6.41 4.74 -2.40
CA ILE A 78 7.72 5.04 -1.84
C ILE A 78 8.77 4.18 -2.53
N LEU A 79 9.87 4.81 -2.92
CA LEU A 79 11.00 4.22 -3.61
C LEU A 79 12.32 4.70 -3.02
N SER A 80 13.41 3.96 -3.22
CA SER A 80 14.72 4.52 -3.03
C SER A 80 15.08 5.47 -4.18
N LYS A 81 15.93 6.44 -3.90
CA LYS A 81 16.35 7.46 -4.90
C LYS A 81 16.92 6.82 -6.18
N SER A 82 17.70 5.75 -6.06
CA SER A 82 18.28 5.04 -7.20
C SER A 82 17.26 4.30 -8.06
N GLN A 83 16.13 3.87 -7.47
CA GLN A 83 15.13 3.04 -8.14
C GLN A 83 14.08 3.83 -8.93
N VAL A 84 13.99 5.14 -8.73
CA VAL A 84 12.98 6.00 -9.38
C VAL A 84 13.03 5.93 -10.91
N LYS A 85 14.23 5.92 -11.49
CA LYS A 85 14.38 5.83 -12.96
C LYS A 85 13.83 4.49 -13.45
N ARG A 86 14.26 3.38 -12.83
CA ARG A 86 13.81 2.02 -13.16
C ARG A 86 12.29 1.88 -13.01
N PHE A 87 11.72 2.45 -11.96
CA PHE A 87 10.28 2.48 -11.74
C PHE A 87 9.53 3.14 -12.90
N LYS A 88 9.97 4.34 -13.32
CA LYS A 88 9.33 5.08 -14.42
C LYS A 88 9.45 4.37 -15.78
N GLU A 89 10.48 3.56 -15.98
CA GLU A 89 10.70 2.79 -17.20
C GLU A 89 9.85 1.49 -17.22
N GLN A 90 9.59 0.89 -16.06
CA GLN A 90 8.93 -0.40 -15.95
C GLN A 90 7.44 -0.35 -15.62
N PHE A 91 6.98 0.76 -14.99
CA PHE A 91 5.59 0.91 -14.56
C PHE A 91 4.94 2.10 -15.27
N ASP A 92 3.89 1.83 -16.05
CA ASP A 92 3.07 2.87 -16.70
C ASP A 92 2.01 3.38 -15.73
N THR A 93 2.43 4.14 -14.71
CA THR A 93 1.53 4.68 -13.69
C THR A 93 1.86 6.15 -13.40
N LYS A 94 0.81 6.95 -13.16
CA LYS A 94 0.91 8.37 -12.78
C LYS A 94 0.73 8.59 -11.27
N VAL A 95 1.10 7.61 -10.47
CA VAL A 95 1.01 7.70 -9.01
C VAL A 95 2.03 8.70 -8.45
N TYR A 96 1.67 9.35 -7.35
CA TYR A 96 2.61 10.18 -6.60
C TYR A 96 3.76 9.32 -6.06
N THR A 97 5.00 9.77 -6.23
CA THR A 97 6.19 9.02 -5.76
C THR A 97 6.95 9.81 -4.72
N PHE A 98 7.22 9.19 -3.58
CA PHE A 98 8.09 9.71 -2.54
C PHE A 98 9.43 8.97 -2.53
N GLN A 99 10.52 9.68 -2.23
CA GLN A 99 11.86 9.12 -2.34
C GLN A 99 12.54 9.11 -0.98
N LEU A 100 13.07 7.96 -0.59
CA LEU A 100 13.87 7.79 0.60
C LEU A 100 15.34 7.46 0.27
N ASP A 101 16.20 7.64 1.25
CA ASP A 101 17.61 7.31 1.14
C ASP A 101 17.84 5.79 1.13
N GLU A 102 18.87 5.34 0.41
CA GLU A 102 19.21 3.92 0.21
C GLU A 102 19.42 3.13 1.51
N TRP A 103 19.89 3.79 2.57
CA TRP A 103 20.17 3.10 3.83
C TRP A 103 18.90 2.54 4.50
N VAL A 104 17.75 3.15 4.24
CA VAL A 104 16.45 2.69 4.77
C VAL A 104 16.05 1.33 4.15
N PHE A 105 16.48 1.07 2.91
CA PHE A 105 16.21 -0.18 2.17
C PHE A 105 17.19 -1.32 2.50
N ARG A 106 17.92 -1.24 3.60
CA ARG A 106 18.78 -2.34 4.06
C ARG A 106 17.95 -3.42 4.73
N GLU A 107 18.15 -4.68 4.30
CA GLU A 107 17.41 -5.84 4.79
C GLU A 107 17.44 -5.96 6.32
N GLN A 108 18.65 -5.88 6.92
CA GLN A 108 18.80 -5.99 8.38
C GLN A 108 18.04 -4.88 9.12
N TYR A 109 18.14 -3.64 8.65
CA TYR A 109 17.45 -2.50 9.25
C TYR A 109 15.93 -2.67 9.20
N ALA A 110 15.41 -3.06 8.04
CA ALA A 110 13.98 -3.26 7.82
C ALA A 110 13.45 -4.41 8.69
N TYR A 111 14.19 -5.52 8.75
CA TYR A 111 13.83 -6.68 9.57
C TYR A 111 13.77 -6.33 11.06
N ASP A 112 14.83 -5.70 11.61
CA ASP A 112 14.89 -5.30 13.01
C ASP A 112 13.78 -4.31 13.37
N LEU A 113 13.46 -3.39 12.47
CA LEU A 113 12.39 -2.42 12.65
C LEU A 113 11.00 -3.08 12.74
N LEU A 114 10.74 -4.12 11.91
CA LEU A 114 9.51 -4.90 11.96
C LEU A 114 9.42 -5.74 13.24
N LEU A 115 10.50 -6.38 13.67
CA LEU A 115 10.54 -7.10 14.95
C LEU A 115 10.20 -6.18 16.13
N GLN A 116 10.77 -4.98 16.12
CA GLN A 116 10.50 -3.97 17.14
C GLN A 116 9.04 -3.50 17.10
N HIS A 117 8.49 -3.26 15.90
CA HIS A 117 7.13 -2.77 15.71
C HIS A 117 6.10 -3.80 16.19
N PHE A 118 6.24 -5.07 15.77
CA PHE A 118 5.34 -6.16 16.14
C PHE A 118 5.66 -6.80 17.49
N GLN A 119 6.70 -6.35 18.19
CA GLN A 119 7.16 -6.89 19.47
C GLN A 119 7.35 -8.42 19.44
N THR A 120 7.95 -8.93 18.37
CA THR A 120 8.18 -10.35 18.11
C THR A 120 9.66 -10.66 17.91
N GLN A 121 10.02 -11.93 18.05
CA GLN A 121 11.39 -12.42 17.82
C GLN A 121 11.60 -12.93 16.39
N SER A 122 10.54 -13.19 15.63
CA SER A 122 10.63 -13.61 14.22
C SER A 122 9.36 -13.27 13.46
N LEU A 123 9.46 -13.14 12.14
CA LEU A 123 8.32 -12.86 11.25
C LEU A 123 7.63 -14.13 10.74
N LYS A 124 8.02 -15.31 11.22
CA LYS A 124 7.43 -16.61 10.81
C LYS A 124 5.92 -16.67 11.04
N GLY A 125 5.46 -16.10 12.16
CA GLY A 125 4.02 -16.07 12.50
C GLY A 125 3.17 -15.28 11.50
N TYR A 126 3.78 -14.38 10.74
CA TYR A 126 3.13 -13.59 9.70
C TYR A 126 3.21 -14.24 8.30
N GLY A 127 3.95 -15.35 8.15
CA GLY A 127 4.12 -16.05 6.87
C GLY A 127 4.95 -15.30 5.83
N VAL A 128 5.80 -14.36 6.25
CA VAL A 128 6.61 -13.49 5.35
C VAL A 128 8.12 -13.68 5.52
N GLU A 129 8.57 -14.56 6.39
CA GLU A 129 10.00 -14.75 6.74
C GLU A 129 10.88 -15.10 5.53
N ASP A 130 10.32 -15.76 4.52
CA ASP A 130 11.00 -16.14 3.28
C ASP A 130 11.03 -15.03 2.21
N LEU A 131 10.25 -13.95 2.41
CA LEU A 131 10.08 -12.86 1.45
C LEU A 131 11.04 -11.69 1.71
N ARG A 132 12.33 -11.86 1.42
CA ARG A 132 13.37 -10.89 1.78
C ARG A 132 13.12 -9.50 1.21
N SER A 133 12.80 -9.40 -0.08
CA SER A 133 12.53 -8.11 -0.72
C SER A 133 11.24 -7.46 -0.22
N ALA A 134 10.21 -8.26 0.10
CA ALA A 134 8.99 -7.76 0.70
C ALA A 134 9.19 -7.29 2.14
N ILE A 135 10.03 -7.98 2.94
CA ILE A 135 10.42 -7.54 4.30
C ILE A 135 11.06 -6.15 4.24
N VAL A 136 11.96 -5.91 3.27
CA VAL A 136 12.54 -4.58 3.06
C VAL A 136 11.43 -3.55 2.82
N ALA A 137 10.50 -3.82 1.90
CA ALA A 137 9.40 -2.91 1.61
C ALA A 137 8.52 -2.65 2.84
N CYS A 138 8.19 -3.68 3.62
CA CYS A 138 7.42 -3.55 4.86
C CYS A 138 8.14 -2.70 5.93
N GLY A 139 9.44 -2.94 6.14
CA GLY A 139 10.23 -2.15 7.08
C GLY A 139 10.34 -0.68 6.69
N VAL A 140 10.50 -0.41 5.38
CA VAL A 140 10.49 0.96 4.84
C VAL A 140 9.14 1.64 5.08
N ALA A 141 8.01 0.93 4.92
CA ALA A 141 6.68 1.48 5.22
C ALA A 141 6.57 1.93 6.68
N ILE A 142 6.97 1.09 7.62
CA ILE A 142 6.97 1.44 9.05
C ILE A 142 7.96 2.58 9.37
N HIS A 143 9.13 2.60 8.73
CA HIS A 143 10.08 3.71 8.88
C HIS A 143 9.47 5.03 8.44
N TYR A 144 8.86 5.05 7.27
CA TYR A 144 8.23 6.24 6.71
C TYR A 144 7.13 6.80 7.62
N LEU A 145 6.28 5.94 8.20
CA LEU A 145 5.26 6.38 9.13
C LEU A 145 5.85 6.95 10.44
N LYS A 146 6.92 6.36 10.95
CA LYS A 146 7.62 6.90 12.13
C LYS A 146 8.28 8.24 11.85
N ASP A 147 8.86 8.42 10.66
CA ASP A 147 9.53 9.65 10.25
C ASP A 147 8.54 10.79 9.94
N THR A 148 7.34 10.46 9.49
CA THR A 148 6.25 11.41 9.26
C THR A 148 5.46 11.76 10.52
N GLU A 149 5.96 11.39 11.70
CA GLU A 149 5.42 11.72 13.04
C GLU A 149 3.99 11.18 13.30
N HIS A 150 3.59 10.08 12.65
CA HIS A 150 2.38 9.36 13.03
C HIS A 150 2.57 8.69 14.40
N ALA A 151 2.07 9.34 15.44
CA ALA A 151 2.38 8.97 16.82
C ALA A 151 1.78 7.63 17.28
N ASN A 152 0.71 7.16 16.65
CA ASN A 152 0.02 5.94 17.07
C ASN A 152 -0.09 4.92 15.93
N LEU A 153 0.89 4.02 15.86
CA LEU A 153 0.92 2.91 14.90
C LEU A 153 0.53 1.56 15.51
N GLN A 154 -0.01 1.55 16.74
CA GLN A 154 -0.34 0.31 17.45
C GLN A 154 -1.47 -0.48 16.80
N HIS A 155 -2.35 0.17 16.04
CA HIS A 155 -3.42 -0.48 15.30
C HIS A 155 -2.89 -1.27 14.08
N ILE A 156 -1.68 -0.98 13.60
CA ILE A 156 -1.00 -1.77 12.56
C ILE A 156 -0.32 -2.95 13.24
N ASN A 157 -1.10 -3.98 13.55
CA ASN A 157 -0.68 -5.13 14.34
C ASN A 157 -0.68 -6.45 13.56
N SER A 158 -1.07 -6.42 12.30
CA SER A 158 -1.10 -7.57 11.41
C SER A 158 -0.29 -7.29 10.14
N LEU A 159 0.31 -8.31 9.58
CA LEU A 159 0.98 -8.30 8.29
C LEU A 159 0.56 -9.57 7.55
N GLN A 160 0.02 -9.42 6.34
CA GLN A 160 -0.51 -10.52 5.57
C GLN A 160 0.27 -10.69 4.26
N ARG A 161 0.65 -11.93 3.96
CA ARG A 161 1.23 -12.28 2.67
C ARG A 161 0.15 -12.31 1.60
N ILE A 162 0.38 -11.64 0.48
CA ILE A 162 -0.42 -11.79 -0.73
C ILE A 162 0.10 -13.01 -1.49
N THR A 163 -0.77 -13.99 -1.75
CA THR A 163 -0.46 -15.10 -2.64
C THR A 163 -1.20 -14.97 -3.97
N ALA A 164 -0.59 -15.44 -5.04
CA ALA A 164 -1.19 -15.32 -6.38
C ALA A 164 -2.55 -16.04 -6.50
N THR A 165 -2.83 -16.98 -5.58
CA THR A 165 -4.10 -17.74 -5.52
C THR A 165 -5.24 -16.98 -4.83
N ASP A 166 -4.94 -15.92 -4.08
CA ASP A 166 -5.93 -15.21 -3.27
C ASP A 166 -6.73 -14.19 -4.10
N PHE A 167 -6.29 -13.93 -5.32
CA PHE A 167 -6.89 -12.91 -6.19
C PHE A 167 -7.29 -13.49 -7.54
N LEU A 168 -8.48 -13.11 -8.00
CA LEU A 168 -8.90 -13.30 -9.38
C LEU A 168 -8.26 -12.20 -10.24
N TRP A 169 -7.22 -12.56 -10.98
CA TRP A 169 -6.52 -11.63 -11.86
C TRP A 169 -7.35 -11.34 -13.11
N MET A 170 -7.74 -10.09 -13.27
CA MET A 170 -8.36 -9.60 -14.50
C MET A 170 -7.52 -8.45 -15.05
N ASP A 171 -7.34 -8.42 -16.39
CA ASP A 171 -6.70 -7.29 -17.03
C ASP A 171 -7.60 -6.04 -17.03
N ARG A 172 -7.00 -4.86 -17.22
CA ARG A 172 -7.71 -3.57 -17.24
C ARG A 172 -8.86 -3.52 -18.23
N PHE A 173 -8.68 -4.19 -19.39
CA PHE A 173 -9.69 -4.22 -20.44
C PHE A 173 -10.91 -5.04 -19.99
N THR A 174 -10.67 -6.18 -19.36
CA THR A 174 -11.72 -7.04 -18.80
C THR A 174 -12.47 -6.33 -17.67
N ILE A 175 -11.78 -5.69 -16.72
CA ILE A 175 -12.40 -4.93 -15.63
C ILE A 175 -13.29 -3.80 -16.19
N ARG A 176 -12.79 -3.06 -17.17
CA ARG A 176 -13.50 -1.97 -17.82
C ARG A 176 -14.72 -2.47 -18.59
N ASN A 177 -14.58 -3.55 -19.36
CA ASN A 177 -15.66 -4.08 -20.18
C ASN A 177 -16.77 -4.75 -19.37
N LEU A 178 -16.41 -5.33 -18.22
CA LEU A 178 -17.38 -5.90 -17.28
C LEU A 178 -18.02 -4.83 -16.36
N GLU A 179 -17.56 -3.58 -16.45
CA GLU A 179 -18.06 -2.47 -15.61
C GLU A 179 -18.13 -2.80 -14.11
N LEU A 180 -17.10 -3.55 -13.61
CA LEU A 180 -17.12 -4.06 -12.25
C LEU A 180 -16.92 -2.97 -11.19
N VAL A 181 -16.20 -1.91 -11.53
CA VAL A 181 -15.83 -0.83 -10.59
C VAL A 181 -16.51 0.49 -10.94
N HIS A 182 -16.55 0.84 -12.22
CA HIS A 182 -17.16 2.08 -12.71
C HIS A 182 -17.98 1.82 -13.95
N SER A 183 -19.17 2.45 -14.04
CA SER A 183 -19.97 2.44 -15.26
C SER A 183 -19.27 3.20 -16.39
N SER A 184 -19.28 2.65 -17.59
CA SER A 184 -18.75 3.32 -18.79
C SER A 184 -19.66 4.47 -19.29
N TYR A 185 -20.85 4.62 -18.73
CA TYR A 185 -21.80 5.68 -19.06
C TYR A 185 -21.82 6.74 -17.95
N GLU A 186 -21.62 8.00 -18.31
CA GLU A 186 -21.59 9.16 -17.39
C GLU A 186 -22.87 9.37 -16.56
N GLN A 187 -23.95 8.63 -16.83
CA GLN A 187 -25.22 8.72 -16.13
C GLN A 187 -25.62 7.43 -15.38
N GLY A 188 -24.77 6.40 -15.36
CA GLY A 188 -25.02 5.14 -14.64
C GLY A 188 -24.65 5.25 -13.18
N THR A 189 -25.61 5.14 -12.27
CA THR A 189 -25.35 5.23 -10.82
C THR A 189 -24.83 3.95 -10.19
N ASN A 190 -24.86 2.80 -10.90
CA ASN A 190 -24.32 1.52 -10.42
C ASN A 190 -23.84 0.63 -11.57
N PRO A 191 -22.75 -0.14 -11.39
CA PRO A 191 -22.31 -1.15 -12.34
C PRO A 191 -23.42 -2.16 -12.62
N VAL A 192 -23.65 -2.51 -13.88
CA VAL A 192 -24.71 -3.43 -14.30
C VAL A 192 -24.59 -4.81 -13.63
N SER A 193 -23.36 -5.27 -13.39
CA SER A 193 -23.07 -6.53 -12.69
C SER A 193 -23.66 -6.58 -11.28
N TYR A 194 -23.64 -5.45 -10.56
CA TYR A 194 -24.15 -5.36 -9.18
C TYR A 194 -25.68 -5.44 -9.12
N THR A 195 -26.37 -4.81 -10.06
CA THR A 195 -27.85 -4.86 -10.13
C THR A 195 -28.35 -6.23 -10.54
N HIS A 196 -27.61 -6.96 -11.38
CA HIS A 196 -28.00 -8.28 -11.86
C HIS A 196 -27.81 -9.37 -10.79
N LEU A 197 -26.75 -9.30 -10.01
CA LEU A 197 -26.53 -10.20 -8.87
C LEU A 197 -27.57 -10.03 -7.77
N ARG A 198 -27.99 -8.80 -7.45
CA ARG A 198 -29.03 -8.54 -6.45
C ARG A 198 -30.45 -9.02 -6.88
N ALA A 199 -30.73 -9.05 -8.18
CA ALA A 199 -32.03 -9.50 -8.67
C ALA A 199 -32.28 -11.01 -8.49
N HIS A 200 -31.20 -11.82 -8.31
CA HIS A 200 -31.31 -13.26 -8.05
C HIS A 200 -31.48 -13.63 -6.58
N GLU A 201 -31.14 -12.75 -5.64
CA GLU A 201 -31.31 -13.02 -4.19
C GLU A 201 -32.72 -12.78 -3.67
N THR A 202 -33.62 -12.19 -4.46
CA THR A 202 -35.01 -11.88 -4.03
C THR A 202 -36.06 -12.86 -4.53
N ARG A 203 -35.68 -14.07 -4.96
CA ARG A 203 -36.60 -15.14 -5.40
C ARG A 203 -36.43 -16.41 -4.58
N GLU A 204 -36.56 -16.33 -3.27
CA GLU A 204 -36.93 -17.45 -2.41
C GLU A 204 -37.94 -16.92 -1.39
N ASP A 205 -39.20 -17.05 -1.76
CA ASP A 205 -40.37 -17.23 -0.91
C ASP A 205 -41.32 -18.28 -1.56
#